data_2d6f8e1aa90945f66ba63181fafccb96
#
_entry.id   2d6f8e1aa90945f66ba63181fafccb96
#
_cell.length_a   1.000
_cell.length_b   1.000
_cell.length_c   1.000
_cell.angle_alpha   90.00
_cell.angle_beta   90.00
_cell.angle_gamma   90.00
#
_symmetry.space_group_name_H-M   'P 1'
#
loop_
_entity.id
_entity.type
_entity.pdbx_description
1 polymer ?
#
loop_
_entity_poly.entity_id
_entity_poly.type
_entity_poly.pdbx_seq_one_letter_code
_entity_poly.pdbx_strand_id
1 'polypeptide(L)'
;MNITIHSGNWEELDVDALAVPLAKGSTVDAALDARLGGLPGELIDTGEFTGKAGACSLIHRVPDSAVKRVFLIGLGEAPMARHWFAAAGQAVRAAAKAKCRSVALLLPPDACARLAAEGAGFGQHRPSGYKEQKPWPVEEVILLTTGDQSIADAGRITAECVNLARELVEI
;
A
#
# COMPACT_ATOMS: atom_id res chain seq x y z
N MET A 1 12.49 -7.42 1.67
CA MET A 1 11.46 -6.48 2.18
C MET A 1 10.84 -7.06 3.43
N ASN A 2 10.78 -6.30 4.51
CA ASN A 2 10.10 -6.71 5.73
C ASN A 2 8.61 -6.37 5.63
N ILE A 3 7.72 -7.27 6.10
CA ILE A 3 6.27 -7.03 6.15
C ILE A 3 5.79 -7.36 7.54
N THR A 4 5.26 -6.37 8.24
CA THR A 4 4.82 -6.49 9.63
C THR A 4 3.35 -6.09 9.79
N ILE A 5 2.70 -6.65 10.81
CA ILE A 5 1.35 -6.23 11.24
C ILE A 5 1.52 -5.29 12.44
N HIS A 6 0.80 -4.19 12.42
CA HIS A 6 0.72 -3.26 13.54
C HIS A 6 -0.75 -2.93 13.85
N SER A 7 -1.13 -3.09 15.11
CA SER A 7 -2.50 -2.86 15.57
C SER A 7 -2.74 -1.47 16.20
N GLY A 8 -1.72 -0.62 16.18
CA GLY A 8 -1.77 0.74 16.74
C GLY A 8 -2.19 1.80 15.72
N ASN A 9 -1.98 3.06 16.10
CA ASN A 9 -2.25 4.21 15.27
C ASN A 9 -1.09 4.43 14.27
N TRP A 10 -1.41 4.79 13.02
CA TRP A 10 -0.42 5.12 12.00
C TRP A 10 0.47 6.31 12.39
N GLU A 11 -0.02 7.22 13.23
CA GLU A 11 0.74 8.39 13.71
C GLU A 11 1.91 8.03 14.63
N GLU A 12 1.89 6.84 15.22
CA GLU A 12 2.96 6.31 16.07
C GLU A 12 4.10 5.71 15.24
N LEU A 13 3.90 5.57 13.92
CA LEU A 13 4.86 4.94 13.04
C LEU A 13 5.81 5.96 12.42
N ASP A 14 7.09 5.63 12.41
CA ASP A 14 8.11 6.36 11.64
C ASP A 14 8.21 5.75 10.24
N VAL A 15 7.30 6.16 9.37
CA VAL A 15 7.24 5.69 7.97
C VAL A 15 7.26 6.86 6.99
N ASP A 16 7.84 6.63 5.82
CA ASP A 16 7.90 7.65 4.77
C ASP A 16 6.53 7.96 4.16
N ALA A 17 5.64 6.97 4.12
CA ALA A 17 4.36 7.10 3.45
C ALA A 17 3.23 6.30 4.11
N LEU A 18 2.01 6.79 3.94
CA LEU A 18 0.76 6.13 4.29
C LEU A 18 -0.02 5.81 3.01
N ALA A 19 -0.46 4.57 2.86
CA ALA A 19 -1.36 4.16 1.80
C ALA A 19 -2.78 3.95 2.35
N VAL A 20 -3.75 4.61 1.73
CA VAL A 20 -5.17 4.62 2.11
C VAL A 20 -5.98 4.02 0.98
N PRO A 21 -6.33 2.73 1.05
CA PRO A 21 -7.20 2.11 0.07
C PRO A 21 -8.66 2.56 0.26
N LEU A 22 -9.32 2.92 -0.83
CA LEU A 22 -10.69 3.45 -0.83
C LEU A 22 -11.52 2.80 -1.94
N ALA A 23 -12.73 2.37 -1.61
CA ALA A 23 -13.69 1.91 -2.60
C ALA A 23 -14.22 3.09 -3.43
N LYS A 24 -14.70 2.80 -4.64
CA LYS A 24 -15.34 3.82 -5.48
C LYS A 24 -16.60 4.36 -4.79
N GLY A 25 -16.68 5.68 -4.70
CA GLY A 25 -17.80 6.36 -4.05
C GLY A 25 -17.75 6.36 -2.52
N SER A 26 -16.70 5.81 -1.89
CA SER A 26 -16.49 5.96 -0.46
C SER A 26 -15.79 7.28 -0.13
N THR A 27 -15.99 7.75 1.09
CA THR A 27 -15.28 8.90 1.67
C THR A 27 -14.15 8.41 2.56
N VAL A 28 -13.19 9.27 2.82
CA VAL A 28 -12.17 9.04 3.86
C VAL A 28 -12.83 9.21 5.23
N ASP A 29 -12.38 8.46 6.21
CA ASP A 29 -12.76 8.69 7.60
C ASP A 29 -12.45 10.14 8.00
N ALA A 30 -13.42 10.82 8.64
CA ALA A 30 -13.33 12.25 8.92
C ALA A 30 -12.15 12.60 9.86
N ALA A 31 -11.81 11.72 10.80
CA ALA A 31 -10.67 11.95 11.69
C ALA A 31 -9.35 11.79 10.93
N LEU A 32 -9.25 10.79 10.06
CA LEU A 32 -8.09 10.59 9.20
C LEU A 32 -7.93 11.76 8.22
N ASP A 33 -9.02 12.20 7.59
CA ASP A 33 -9.00 13.31 6.64
C ASP A 33 -8.53 14.61 7.31
N ALA A 34 -9.08 14.94 8.48
CA ALA A 34 -8.66 16.11 9.26
C ALA A 34 -7.17 16.06 9.63
N ARG A 35 -6.64 14.88 10.01
CA ARG A 35 -5.23 14.66 10.32
C ARG A 35 -4.31 14.79 9.12
N LEU A 36 -4.85 14.55 7.94
CA LEU A 36 -4.16 14.71 6.66
C LEU A 36 -4.45 16.09 6.01
N GLY A 37 -4.96 17.04 6.78
CA GLY A 37 -5.19 18.42 6.34
C GLY A 37 -6.37 18.59 5.38
N GLY A 38 -7.32 17.65 5.35
CA GLY A 38 -8.49 17.67 4.45
C GLY A 38 -8.17 17.36 2.99
N LEU A 39 -6.90 17.07 2.66
CA LEU A 39 -6.45 16.85 1.28
C LEU A 39 -7.06 15.61 0.62
N PRO A 40 -7.19 14.45 1.30
CA PRO A 40 -7.87 13.30 0.72
C PRO A 40 -9.33 13.59 0.35
N GLY A 41 -10.07 14.26 1.23
CA GLY A 41 -11.45 14.67 0.99
C GLY A 41 -11.56 15.61 -0.20
N GLU A 42 -10.69 16.62 -0.31
CA GLU A 42 -10.64 17.54 -1.43
C GLU A 42 -10.43 16.83 -2.77
N LEU A 43 -9.51 15.86 -2.86
CA LEU A 43 -9.27 15.08 -4.08
C LEU A 43 -10.48 14.24 -4.49
N ILE A 44 -11.28 13.77 -3.52
CA ILE A 44 -12.52 13.03 -3.79
C ILE A 44 -13.61 13.98 -4.25
N ASP A 45 -13.80 15.11 -3.60
CA ASP A 45 -14.85 16.09 -3.90
C ASP A 45 -14.64 16.76 -5.25
N THR A 46 -13.40 17.02 -5.64
CA THR A 46 -13.05 17.54 -6.97
C THR A 46 -13.11 16.51 -8.08
N GLY A 47 -13.24 15.22 -7.72
CA GLY A 47 -13.25 14.12 -8.68
C GLY A 47 -11.87 13.74 -9.23
N GLU A 48 -10.80 14.30 -8.69
CA GLU A 48 -9.42 13.93 -9.05
C GLU A 48 -9.09 12.50 -8.61
N PHE A 49 -9.72 12.04 -7.51
CA PHE A 49 -9.68 10.65 -7.08
C PHE A 49 -11.08 10.07 -6.98
N THR A 50 -11.35 9.02 -7.73
CA THR A 50 -12.69 8.41 -7.82
C THR A 50 -12.79 7.03 -7.18
N GLY A 51 -11.70 6.48 -6.66
CA GLY A 51 -11.66 5.13 -6.08
C GLY A 51 -11.77 3.98 -7.09
N LYS A 52 -11.64 4.24 -8.42
CA LYS A 52 -11.60 3.17 -9.43
C LYS A 52 -10.48 2.18 -9.13
N ALA A 53 -10.70 0.89 -9.37
CA ALA A 53 -9.69 -0.15 -9.18
C ALA A 53 -8.39 0.20 -9.92
N GLY A 54 -7.27 0.18 -9.19
CA GLY A 54 -5.95 0.52 -9.72
C GLY A 54 -5.65 2.01 -9.84
N ALA A 55 -6.60 2.91 -9.52
CA ALA A 55 -6.30 4.34 -9.40
C ALA A 55 -5.34 4.59 -8.23
N CYS A 56 -4.41 5.51 -8.40
CA CYS A 56 -3.50 5.92 -7.34
C CYS A 56 -3.24 7.43 -7.44
N SER A 57 -3.55 8.14 -6.39
CA SER A 57 -3.23 9.58 -6.27
C SER A 57 -2.22 9.79 -5.16
N LEU A 58 -1.24 10.65 -5.40
CA LEU A 58 -0.17 10.96 -4.46
C LEU A 58 -0.34 12.38 -3.91
N ILE A 59 -0.39 12.46 -2.59
CA ILE A 59 -0.30 13.71 -1.84
C ILE A 59 1.16 13.86 -1.37
N HIS A 60 1.85 14.87 -1.88
CA HIS A 60 3.30 15.01 -1.71
C HIS A 60 3.75 15.59 -0.37
N ARG A 61 2.94 16.43 0.25
CA ARG A 61 3.27 17.05 1.54
C ARG A 61 2.00 17.22 2.33
N VAL A 62 1.92 16.49 3.41
CA VAL A 62 0.85 16.66 4.39
C VAL A 62 1.39 17.61 5.46
N PRO A 63 0.81 18.80 5.63
CA PRO A 63 1.23 19.72 6.68
C PRO A 63 1.06 19.09 8.06
N ASP A 64 2.02 19.33 8.95
CA ASP A 64 1.99 18.92 10.36
C ASP A 64 1.72 17.42 10.61
N SER A 65 2.05 16.57 9.63
CA SER A 65 1.89 15.12 9.71
C SER A 65 3.22 14.41 9.91
N ALA A 66 3.19 13.28 10.65
CA ALA A 66 4.33 12.37 10.80
C ALA A 66 4.73 11.76 9.47
N VAL A 67 3.78 11.49 8.57
CA VAL A 67 4.05 10.95 7.24
C VAL A 67 4.24 12.05 6.21
N LYS A 68 5.24 11.89 5.36
CA LYS A 68 5.59 12.87 4.33
C LYS A 68 4.73 12.76 3.06
N ARG A 69 4.20 11.56 2.79
CA ARG A 69 3.43 11.24 1.58
C ARG A 69 2.23 10.39 1.89
N VAL A 70 1.14 10.61 1.17
CA VAL A 70 -0.05 9.77 1.26
C VAL A 70 -0.43 9.30 -0.13
N PHE A 71 -0.72 8.00 -0.26
CA PHE A 71 -1.23 7.39 -1.48
C PHE A 71 -2.70 7.02 -1.28
N LEU A 72 -3.59 7.61 -2.04
CA LEU A 72 -4.96 7.13 -2.16
C LEU A 72 -5.00 6.04 -3.22
N ILE A 73 -5.51 4.86 -2.88
CA ILE A 73 -5.49 3.68 -3.75
C ILE A 73 -6.91 3.19 -3.99
N GLY A 74 -7.33 3.14 -5.25
CA GLY A 74 -8.67 2.72 -5.62
C GLY A 74 -8.86 1.21 -5.57
N LEU A 75 -9.90 0.77 -4.83
CA LEU A 75 -10.30 -0.64 -4.70
C LEU A 75 -11.39 -1.04 -5.70
N GLY A 76 -12.05 -0.08 -6.37
CA GLY A 76 -13.22 -0.33 -7.22
C GLY A 76 -14.55 -0.33 -6.47
N GLU A 77 -15.63 -0.76 -7.12
CA GLU A 77 -17.01 -0.64 -6.61
C GLU A 77 -17.34 -1.60 -5.47
N ALA A 78 -16.86 -2.84 -5.56
CA ALA A 78 -17.11 -3.89 -4.56
C ALA A 78 -15.81 -4.58 -4.16
N PRO A 79 -15.10 -4.08 -3.16
CA PRO A 79 -13.83 -4.66 -2.74
C PRO A 79 -13.97 -6.13 -2.32
N MET A 80 -13.16 -6.99 -2.91
CA MET A 80 -12.99 -8.39 -2.56
C MET A 80 -11.53 -8.65 -2.19
N ALA A 81 -11.24 -9.84 -1.68
CA ALA A 81 -9.91 -10.22 -1.23
C ALA A 81 -8.78 -9.92 -2.25
N ARG A 82 -9.03 -10.17 -3.55
CA ARG A 82 -8.07 -9.86 -4.62
C ARG A 82 -7.75 -8.36 -4.78
N HIS A 83 -8.67 -7.48 -4.38
CA HIS A 83 -8.44 -6.03 -4.48
C HIS A 83 -7.46 -5.55 -3.42
N TRP A 84 -7.42 -6.19 -2.25
CA TRP A 84 -6.42 -5.94 -1.23
C TRP A 84 -5.01 -6.36 -1.67
N PHE A 85 -4.91 -7.49 -2.37
CA PHE A 85 -3.68 -7.91 -3.03
C PHE A 85 -3.20 -6.84 -4.03
N ALA A 86 -4.09 -6.41 -4.93
CA ALA A 86 -3.76 -5.42 -5.94
C ALA A 86 -3.37 -4.06 -5.34
N ALA A 87 -4.11 -3.61 -4.31
CA ALA A 87 -3.86 -2.35 -3.61
C ALA A 87 -2.52 -2.34 -2.89
N ALA A 88 -2.16 -3.42 -2.19
CA ALA A 88 -0.87 -3.53 -1.53
C ALA A 88 0.30 -3.52 -2.53
N GLY A 89 0.17 -4.25 -3.63
CA GLY A 89 1.16 -4.19 -4.71
C GLY A 89 1.28 -2.80 -5.33
N GLN A 90 0.17 -2.08 -5.48
CA GLN A 90 0.15 -0.70 -5.96
C GLN A 90 0.82 0.25 -4.97
N ALA A 91 0.57 0.10 -3.66
CA ALA A 91 1.20 0.89 -2.61
C ALA A 91 2.73 0.78 -2.67
N VAL A 92 3.26 -0.44 -2.78
CA VAL A 92 4.70 -0.69 -2.88
C VAL A 92 5.29 -0.07 -4.16
N ARG A 93 4.63 -0.24 -5.30
CA ARG A 93 5.08 0.39 -6.56
C ARG A 93 5.06 1.91 -6.50
N ALA A 94 4.02 2.50 -5.91
CA ALA A 94 3.91 3.93 -5.72
C ALA A 94 4.99 4.46 -4.75
N ALA A 95 5.23 3.77 -3.65
CA ALA A 95 6.29 4.08 -2.69
C ALA A 95 7.67 4.03 -3.35
N ALA A 96 7.97 2.99 -4.13
CA ALA A 96 9.22 2.88 -4.87
C ALA A 96 9.40 4.03 -5.88
N LYS A 97 8.34 4.40 -6.61
CA LYS A 97 8.37 5.52 -7.56
C LYS A 97 8.59 6.87 -6.85
N ALA A 98 8.02 7.02 -5.66
CA ALA A 98 8.18 8.22 -4.84
C ALA A 98 9.46 8.22 -3.98
N LYS A 99 10.32 7.20 -4.14
CA LYS A 99 11.56 7.02 -3.38
C LYS A 99 11.36 6.92 -1.87
N CYS A 100 10.27 6.29 -1.44
CA CYS A 100 10.01 5.93 -0.05
C CYS A 100 10.64 4.58 0.27
N ARG A 101 11.22 4.44 1.45
CA ARG A 101 11.78 3.17 1.95
C ARG A 101 10.77 2.37 2.77
N SER A 102 9.83 3.08 3.40
CA SER A 102 8.80 2.49 4.23
C SER A 102 7.41 2.99 3.85
N VAL A 103 6.42 2.10 3.95
CA VAL A 103 5.01 2.44 3.71
C VAL A 103 4.11 1.70 4.68
N ALA A 104 3.21 2.42 5.33
CA ALA A 104 2.11 1.84 6.10
C ALA A 104 0.87 1.74 5.22
N LEU A 105 0.19 0.61 5.24
CA LEU A 105 -1.04 0.35 4.50
C LEU A 105 -2.21 0.19 5.47
N LEU A 106 -3.19 1.08 5.40
CA LEU A 106 -4.41 0.96 6.18
C LEU A 106 -5.26 -0.20 5.67
N LEU A 107 -5.57 -1.14 6.54
CA LEU A 107 -6.44 -2.28 6.25
C LEU A 107 -7.59 -2.30 7.25
N PRO A 108 -8.85 -2.23 6.80
CA PRO A 108 -10.00 -2.45 7.67
C PRO A 108 -10.03 -3.89 8.20
N PRO A 109 -10.77 -4.17 9.28
CA PRO A 109 -10.78 -5.49 9.93
C PRO A 109 -11.24 -6.63 9.02
N ASP A 110 -12.04 -6.35 7.99
CA ASP A 110 -12.52 -7.30 6.99
C ASP A 110 -11.56 -7.54 5.83
N ALA A 111 -10.47 -6.77 5.77
CA ALA A 111 -9.46 -6.94 4.73
C ALA A 111 -8.63 -8.21 4.97
N CYS A 112 -8.29 -8.89 3.87
CA CYS A 112 -7.42 -10.05 3.94
C CYS A 112 -5.94 -9.65 4.06
N ALA A 113 -5.42 -9.57 5.28
CA ALA A 113 -4.03 -9.19 5.57
C ALA A 113 -3.00 -10.11 4.89
N ARG A 114 -3.30 -11.43 4.78
CA ARG A 114 -2.43 -12.37 4.06
C ARG A 114 -2.27 -11.99 2.59
N LEU A 115 -3.39 -11.72 1.91
CA LEU A 115 -3.35 -11.32 0.50
C LEU A 115 -2.74 -9.93 0.30
N ALA A 116 -2.91 -9.01 1.26
CA ALA A 116 -2.22 -7.73 1.24
C ALA A 116 -0.70 -7.91 1.36
N ALA A 117 -0.23 -8.78 2.27
CA ALA A 117 1.19 -9.09 2.41
C ALA A 117 1.76 -9.75 1.15
N GLU A 118 1.04 -10.70 0.58
CA GLU A 118 1.39 -11.34 -0.69
C GLU A 118 1.49 -10.31 -1.83
N GLY A 119 0.48 -9.47 -1.97
CA GLY A 119 0.45 -8.39 -2.96
C GLY A 119 1.59 -7.39 -2.81
N ALA A 120 1.96 -7.03 -1.59
CA ALA A 120 3.11 -6.18 -1.30
C ALA A 120 4.41 -6.82 -1.80
N GLY A 121 4.63 -8.11 -1.52
CA GLY A 121 5.77 -8.87 -2.02
C GLY A 121 5.85 -8.92 -3.54
N PHE A 122 4.71 -9.12 -4.21
CA PHE A 122 4.62 -9.04 -5.68
C PHE A 122 4.87 -7.63 -6.23
N GLY A 123 4.43 -6.61 -5.49
CA GLY A 123 4.61 -5.21 -5.90
C GLY A 123 6.07 -4.78 -6.01
N GLN A 124 6.95 -5.42 -5.25
CA GLN A 124 8.38 -5.17 -5.29
C GLN A 124 9.10 -5.89 -6.43
N HIS A 125 8.56 -7.04 -6.87
CA HIS A 125 9.19 -7.83 -7.92
C HIS A 125 9.22 -7.08 -9.24
N ARG A 126 10.39 -7.05 -9.89
CA ARG A 126 10.57 -6.56 -11.25
C ARG A 126 11.45 -7.54 -12.00
N PRO A 127 11.07 -7.89 -13.24
CA PRO A 127 11.91 -8.70 -14.10
C PRO A 127 13.31 -8.09 -14.25
N SER A 128 14.34 -8.88 -14.01
CA SER A 128 15.74 -8.42 -13.94
C SER A 128 16.39 -8.16 -15.30
N GLY A 129 15.72 -8.51 -16.39
CA GLY A 129 16.38 -8.71 -17.69
C GLY A 129 16.58 -7.49 -18.58
N TYR A 130 15.88 -6.37 -18.39
CA TYR A 130 15.79 -5.39 -19.49
C TYR A 130 15.88 -3.91 -19.16
N LYS A 131 16.20 -3.50 -17.93
CA LYS A 131 16.35 -2.07 -17.60
C LYS A 131 17.56 -1.80 -16.72
N GLU A 132 18.44 -0.94 -17.19
CA GLU A 132 19.66 -0.47 -16.50
C GLU A 132 19.39 0.24 -15.14
N GLN A 133 18.19 0.71 -14.90
CA GLN A 133 17.85 1.39 -13.65
C GLN A 133 17.30 0.40 -12.62
N LYS A 134 18.07 0.15 -11.57
CA LYS A 134 17.59 -0.56 -10.39
C LYS A 134 16.44 0.23 -9.75
N PRO A 135 15.29 -0.41 -9.49
CA PRO A 135 14.20 0.24 -8.79
C PRO A 135 14.62 0.67 -7.39
N TRP A 136 14.02 1.76 -6.88
CA TRP A 136 14.21 2.16 -5.50
C TRP A 136 13.67 1.07 -4.57
N PRO A 137 14.46 0.55 -3.63
CA PRO A 137 14.00 -0.52 -2.75
C PRO A 137 13.02 0.03 -1.71
N VAL A 138 11.85 -0.61 -1.60
CA VAL A 138 11.00 -0.49 -0.42
C VAL A 138 11.48 -1.55 0.57
N GLU A 139 11.94 -1.11 1.73
CA GLU A 139 12.58 -1.97 2.73
C GLU A 139 11.53 -2.54 3.70
N GLU A 140 10.48 -1.75 3.98
CA GLU A 140 9.47 -2.09 4.97
C GLU A 140 8.06 -1.76 4.51
N VAL A 141 7.13 -2.68 4.78
CA VAL A 141 5.68 -2.50 4.65
C VAL A 141 5.02 -2.84 5.97
N ILE A 142 4.25 -1.91 6.52
CA ILE A 142 3.49 -2.12 7.74
C ILE A 142 2.01 -2.22 7.39
N LEU A 143 1.40 -3.36 7.68
CA LEU A 143 -0.03 -3.56 7.54
C LEU A 143 -0.72 -3.10 8.83
N LEU A 144 -1.44 -1.99 8.76
CA LEU A 144 -2.20 -1.43 9.88
C LEU A 144 -3.53 -2.15 9.99
N THR A 145 -3.56 -3.20 10.79
CA THR A 145 -4.73 -4.03 11.03
C THR A 145 -4.54 -4.86 12.29
N THR A 146 -5.60 -5.47 12.77
CA THR A 146 -5.53 -6.46 13.84
C THR A 146 -5.23 -7.84 13.26
N GLY A 147 -4.34 -8.60 13.89
CA GLY A 147 -4.00 -9.95 13.45
C GLY A 147 -2.66 -10.41 13.98
N ASP A 148 -2.38 -11.68 13.77
CA ASP A 148 -1.11 -12.30 14.12
C ASP A 148 -0.08 -12.10 13.00
N GLN A 149 1.17 -11.87 13.38
CA GLN A 149 2.28 -11.69 12.42
C GLN A 149 2.44 -12.89 11.47
N SER A 150 2.10 -14.09 11.89
CA SER A 150 2.16 -15.30 11.06
C SER A 150 1.30 -15.20 9.79
N ILE A 151 0.24 -14.39 9.81
CA ILE A 151 -0.63 -14.14 8.64
C ILE A 151 0.15 -13.35 7.57
N ALA A 152 0.88 -12.32 7.97
CA ALA A 152 1.71 -11.55 7.06
C ALA A 152 2.90 -12.37 6.56
N ASP A 153 3.52 -13.16 7.44
CA ASP A 153 4.64 -14.05 7.08
C ASP A 153 4.21 -15.08 6.04
N ALA A 154 3.03 -15.68 6.17
CA ALA A 154 2.50 -16.62 5.18
C ALA A 154 2.34 -15.95 3.79
N GLY A 155 1.82 -14.73 3.73
CA GLY A 155 1.70 -13.97 2.48
C GLY A 155 3.07 -13.62 1.88
N ARG A 156 4.00 -13.16 2.71
CA ARG A 156 5.37 -12.85 2.30
C ARG A 156 6.09 -14.07 1.71
N ILE A 157 6.03 -15.21 2.39
CA ILE A 157 6.65 -16.46 1.93
C ILE A 157 6.06 -16.88 0.58
N THR A 158 4.73 -16.81 0.43
CA THR A 158 4.06 -17.12 -0.85
C THR A 158 4.61 -16.23 -1.97
N ALA A 159 4.72 -14.93 -1.74
CA ALA A 159 5.24 -13.98 -2.74
C ALA A 159 6.71 -14.28 -3.08
N GLU A 160 7.56 -14.57 -2.11
CA GLU A 160 8.97 -14.90 -2.30
C GLU A 160 9.13 -16.17 -3.16
N CYS A 161 8.36 -17.23 -2.87
CA CYS A 161 8.40 -18.47 -3.65
C CYS A 161 7.98 -18.25 -5.10
N VAL A 162 6.92 -17.48 -5.35
CA VAL A 162 6.46 -17.21 -6.71
C VAL A 162 7.42 -16.30 -7.46
N ASN A 163 7.97 -15.28 -6.81
CA ASN A 163 8.96 -14.39 -7.42
C ASN A 163 10.23 -15.17 -7.80
N LEU A 164 10.71 -16.06 -6.93
CA LEU A 164 11.83 -16.96 -7.25
C LEU A 164 11.52 -17.84 -8.47
N ALA A 165 10.32 -18.43 -8.52
CA ALA A 165 9.92 -19.23 -9.67
C ALA A 165 9.91 -18.42 -10.98
N ARG A 166 9.45 -17.16 -10.93
CA ARG A 166 9.48 -16.26 -12.09
C ARG A 166 10.91 -15.94 -12.54
N GLU A 167 11.81 -15.66 -11.62
CA GLU A 167 13.22 -15.41 -11.92
C GLU A 167 13.87 -16.61 -12.62
N LEU A 168 13.52 -17.84 -12.21
CA LEU A 168 14.04 -19.06 -12.83
C LEU A 168 13.51 -19.30 -14.25
N VAL A 169 12.34 -18.78 -14.58
CA VAL A 169 11.73 -18.92 -15.93
C VAL A 169 12.23 -17.83 -16.88
N GLU A 170 12.67 -16.69 -16.36
CA GLU A 170 13.17 -15.55 -17.15
C GLU A 170 14.65 -15.72 -17.59
N ILE A 171 15.33 -16.81 -17.16
CA ILE A 171 16.69 -17.17 -17.59
C ILE A 171 16.63 -17.95 -18.91
#